data_9a620ab258441a3537b0bcf486a161b5
#
_entry.id   9a620ab258441a3537b0bcf486a161b5
#
_cell.length_a   1.000
_cell.length_b   1.000
_cell.length_c   1.000
_cell.angle_alpha   90.00
_cell.angle_beta   90.00
_cell.angle_gamma   90.00
#
_symmetry.space_group_name_H-M   'P 1'
#
loop_
_entity.id
_entity.type
_entity.pdbx_description
1 polymer ?
#
loop_
_entity_poly.entity_id
_entity_poly.type
_entity_poly.pdbx_seq_one_letter_code
_entity_poly.pdbx_strand_id
1 'polypeptide(L)'
;MFKAELPPLSVYVHIPWCIHKCPYCDFNSHEFQGQDIKNNELIYTNALLKQLENTNFYTRRPIHSIFFGGGTPSLFSPESFKKIIEKISVKFELDDNCEITIEANPGTVDKQYFYGYKDVGINRMSLGIQSFNEKHLKKLERIHNQQEALDAAKLAVRLFDKVNIDLMFALPEQTKKELKDDINMALEINSSHISYYHLTIEPNTSFYKHPPKIPNQDEGAELFDLISNKLRESNFTHYETSAYAKNGSECRHNLNYWNFGDYIGIGAGAHSKITSEESIRRFSCHKSPKYYLSEVDKNNYIKDERILSTNDRVFEFMMNALRVNDGFAINLFEQRTNLPINEIAKELLIAKEKKLIEEINGRIKPTLLGQSFLNELLQIFLRDQNNDVK
;
A
#
# COMPACT_ATOMS: atom_id res chain seq x y z
N MET A 1 -26.11 -8.55 -13.71
CA MET A 1 -26.03 -7.09 -13.54
C MET A 1 -25.72 -6.78 -12.09
N PHE A 2 -24.64 -6.08 -11.81
CA PHE A 2 -24.36 -5.59 -10.46
C PHE A 2 -25.49 -4.64 -10.06
N LYS A 3 -26.27 -5.01 -9.04
CA LYS A 3 -27.37 -4.20 -8.53
C LYS A 3 -26.95 -3.16 -7.51
N ALA A 4 -25.68 -3.21 -7.07
CA ALA A 4 -25.14 -2.36 -6.02
C ALA A 4 -24.49 -1.11 -6.61
N GLU A 5 -24.37 -0.09 -5.78
CA GLU A 5 -23.53 1.08 -6.05
C GLU A 5 -22.08 0.67 -6.34
N LEU A 6 -21.50 1.22 -7.40
CA LEU A 6 -20.14 0.91 -7.78
C LEU A 6 -19.15 1.28 -6.66
N PRO A 7 -18.07 0.52 -6.47
CA PRO A 7 -17.09 0.78 -5.40
C PRO A 7 -16.48 2.17 -5.50
N PRO A 8 -16.00 2.79 -4.39
CA PRO A 8 -15.18 3.99 -4.44
C PRO A 8 -13.99 3.80 -5.37
N LEU A 9 -13.55 4.89 -6.03
CA LEU A 9 -12.47 4.85 -7.02
C LEU A 9 -11.25 5.62 -6.55
N SER A 10 -10.08 5.00 -6.68
CA SER A 10 -8.77 5.59 -6.39
C SER A 10 -7.88 5.61 -7.63
N VAL A 11 -6.82 6.42 -7.59
CA VAL A 11 -5.73 6.37 -8.58
C VAL A 11 -4.42 6.04 -7.87
N TYR A 12 -3.71 5.04 -8.37
CA TYR A 12 -2.34 4.70 -7.96
C TYR A 12 -1.36 5.05 -9.09
N VAL A 13 -0.36 5.86 -8.78
CA VAL A 13 0.69 6.23 -9.74
C VAL A 13 2.00 5.62 -9.31
N HIS A 14 2.56 4.77 -10.14
CA HIS A 14 3.80 4.05 -9.86
C HIS A 14 5.02 4.78 -10.41
N ILE A 15 5.96 5.13 -9.52
CA ILE A 15 7.27 5.68 -9.86
C ILE A 15 8.32 4.60 -9.59
N PRO A 16 8.92 3.98 -10.63
CA PRO A 16 9.64 2.73 -10.46
C PRO A 16 11.10 2.87 -10.04
N TRP A 17 11.63 4.07 -9.82
CA TRP A 17 13.06 4.25 -9.56
C TRP A 17 13.38 4.52 -8.09
N CYS A 18 14.54 3.99 -7.68
CA CYS A 18 15.24 4.29 -6.44
C CYS A 18 16.68 4.71 -6.76
N ILE A 19 17.31 5.49 -5.89
CA ILE A 19 18.76 5.74 -5.96
C ILE A 19 19.52 4.44 -5.65
N HIS A 20 19.04 3.70 -4.63
CA HIS A 20 19.58 2.41 -4.23
C HIS A 20 18.43 1.45 -3.93
N LYS A 21 18.51 0.22 -4.45
CA LYS A 21 17.51 -0.82 -4.19
C LYS A 21 17.91 -1.62 -2.95
N CYS A 22 17.16 -1.45 -1.88
CA CYS A 22 17.40 -2.14 -0.60
C CYS A 22 17.38 -3.67 -0.74
N PRO A 23 18.21 -4.41 0.03
CA PRO A 23 18.40 -5.85 -0.13
C PRO A 23 17.16 -6.71 0.20
N TYR A 24 16.18 -6.16 0.92
CA TYR A 24 14.92 -6.80 1.29
C TYR A 24 13.76 -6.46 0.35
N CYS A 25 13.92 -5.45 -0.52
CA CYS A 25 12.80 -4.88 -1.29
C CYS A 25 12.42 -5.76 -2.48
N ASP A 26 11.17 -6.24 -2.49
CA ASP A 26 10.53 -7.05 -3.55
C ASP A 26 9.66 -6.22 -4.51
N PHE A 27 9.51 -4.92 -4.24
CA PHE A 27 8.70 -4.03 -5.08
C PHE A 27 9.23 -3.94 -6.52
N ASN A 28 8.35 -3.57 -7.45
CA ASN A 28 8.74 -3.26 -8.82
C ASN A 28 9.55 -1.96 -8.86
N SER A 29 10.68 -1.97 -8.18
CA SER A 29 11.63 -0.86 -8.11
C SER A 29 12.92 -1.20 -8.82
N HIS A 30 13.49 -0.20 -9.48
CA HIS A 30 14.68 -0.32 -10.29
C HIS A 30 15.69 0.72 -9.82
N GLU A 31 16.94 0.27 -9.63
CA GLU A 31 18.01 1.21 -9.30
C GLU A 31 18.27 2.13 -10.50
N PHE A 32 18.37 3.41 -10.20
CA PHE A 32 18.60 4.41 -11.22
C PHE A 32 20.03 4.28 -11.77
N GLN A 33 20.14 3.83 -13.03
CA GLN A 33 21.41 3.69 -13.73
C GLN A 33 21.55 4.84 -14.72
N GLY A 34 22.06 5.98 -14.29
CA GLY A 34 22.27 7.09 -15.23
C GLY A 34 22.62 8.40 -14.55
N GLN A 35 23.12 9.35 -15.36
CA GLN A 35 23.55 10.66 -14.87
C GLN A 35 22.45 11.73 -14.93
N ASP A 36 21.32 11.46 -15.61
CA ASP A 36 20.29 12.46 -15.88
C ASP A 36 18.91 12.06 -15.34
N ILE A 37 18.74 12.22 -14.03
CA ILE A 37 17.46 12.00 -13.35
C ILE A 37 16.37 12.90 -13.95
N LYS A 38 16.67 14.16 -14.24
CA LYS A 38 15.69 15.14 -14.73
C LYS A 38 15.12 14.76 -16.09
N ASN A 39 15.96 14.27 -17.01
CA ASN A 39 15.50 13.84 -18.32
C ASN A 39 14.61 12.58 -18.20
N ASN A 40 14.98 11.62 -17.35
CA ASN A 40 14.15 10.44 -17.10
C ASN A 40 12.81 10.81 -16.44
N GLU A 41 12.82 11.73 -15.50
CA GLU A 41 11.59 12.30 -14.89
C GLU A 41 10.67 12.88 -15.96
N LEU A 42 11.22 13.72 -16.85
CA LEU A 42 10.45 14.35 -17.94
C LEU A 42 9.83 13.31 -18.88
N ILE A 43 10.65 12.35 -19.36
CA ILE A 43 10.19 11.29 -20.26
C ILE A 43 9.09 10.45 -19.60
N TYR A 44 9.30 10.07 -18.34
CA TYR A 44 8.34 9.21 -17.64
C TYR A 44 7.05 9.96 -17.29
N THR A 45 7.16 11.22 -16.86
CA THR A 45 5.99 12.06 -16.61
C THR A 45 5.14 12.19 -17.88
N ASN A 46 5.75 12.44 -19.03
CA ASN A 46 5.03 12.50 -20.31
C ASN A 46 4.35 11.15 -20.65
N ALA A 47 5.01 10.03 -20.37
CA ALA A 47 4.41 8.71 -20.56
C ALA A 47 3.20 8.47 -19.63
N LEU A 48 3.28 8.89 -18.36
CA LEU A 48 2.13 8.82 -17.43
C LEU A 48 0.95 9.67 -17.92
N LEU A 49 1.23 10.90 -18.39
CA LEU A 49 0.21 11.78 -18.95
C LEU A 49 -0.45 11.17 -20.20
N LYS A 50 0.35 10.53 -21.05
CA LYS A 50 -0.15 9.81 -22.24
C LYS A 50 -1.00 8.61 -21.88
N GLN A 51 -0.58 7.80 -20.88
CA GLN A 51 -1.40 6.71 -20.40
C GLN A 51 -2.72 7.23 -19.83
N LEU A 52 -2.70 8.29 -19.02
CA LEU A 52 -3.91 8.93 -18.50
C LEU A 52 -4.82 9.37 -19.64
N GLU A 53 -4.30 9.97 -20.71
CA GLU A 53 -5.07 10.38 -21.87
C GLU A 53 -5.77 9.20 -22.54
N ASN A 54 -5.06 8.10 -22.71
CA ASN A 54 -5.53 6.88 -23.38
C ASN A 54 -6.39 5.97 -22.49
N THR A 55 -6.45 6.23 -21.18
CA THR A 55 -7.29 5.44 -20.25
C THR A 55 -8.76 5.70 -20.53
N ASN A 56 -9.48 4.71 -21.06
CA ASN A 56 -10.87 4.82 -21.50
C ASN A 56 -11.88 4.27 -20.49
N PHE A 57 -11.59 4.37 -19.19
CA PHE A 57 -12.58 4.02 -18.16
C PHE A 57 -13.55 5.20 -18.00
N TYR A 58 -14.71 5.11 -18.66
CA TYR A 58 -15.76 6.07 -18.41
C TYR A 58 -16.40 5.81 -17.05
N THR A 59 -16.26 6.75 -16.14
CA THR A 59 -16.86 6.67 -14.81
C THR A 59 -17.33 8.06 -14.38
N ARG A 60 -18.49 8.10 -13.72
CA ARG A 60 -18.99 9.32 -13.05
C ARG A 60 -18.61 9.35 -11.57
N ARG A 61 -17.86 8.33 -11.09
CA ARG A 61 -17.43 8.27 -9.69
C ARG A 61 -16.28 9.25 -9.47
N PRO A 62 -16.34 10.10 -8.44
CA PRO A 62 -15.22 10.95 -8.09
C PRO A 62 -14.04 10.09 -7.58
N ILE A 63 -12.82 10.59 -7.80
CA ILE A 63 -11.60 10.01 -7.24
C ILE A 63 -11.49 10.46 -5.79
N HIS A 64 -11.53 9.52 -4.87
CA HIS A 64 -11.46 9.82 -3.44
C HIS A 64 -10.03 9.78 -2.88
N SER A 65 -9.09 9.17 -3.60
CA SER A 65 -7.66 9.20 -3.25
C SER A 65 -6.74 9.01 -4.46
N ILE A 66 -5.60 9.69 -4.43
CA ILE A 66 -4.47 9.52 -5.35
C ILE A 66 -3.26 9.13 -4.51
N PHE A 67 -2.53 8.11 -4.93
CA PHE A 67 -1.36 7.63 -4.22
C PHE A 67 -0.17 7.51 -5.17
N PHE A 68 0.88 8.26 -4.89
CA PHE A 68 2.15 8.18 -5.58
C PHE A 68 3.10 7.27 -4.81
N GLY A 69 3.37 6.07 -5.35
CA GLY A 69 4.16 5.05 -4.68
C GLY A 69 5.08 4.29 -5.62
N GLY A 70 5.73 3.25 -5.08
CA GLY A 70 6.51 2.29 -5.86
C GLY A 70 7.97 2.17 -5.46
N GLY A 71 8.88 2.80 -6.18
CA GLY A 71 10.29 2.91 -5.82
C GLY A 71 10.50 4.05 -4.82
N THR A 72 10.80 5.24 -5.33
CA THR A 72 10.99 6.45 -4.53
C THR A 72 10.37 7.64 -5.27
N PRO A 73 9.06 7.89 -5.11
CA PRO A 73 8.39 9.00 -5.77
C PRO A 73 9.04 10.36 -5.51
N SER A 74 9.59 10.57 -4.31
CA SER A 74 10.26 11.81 -3.93
C SER A 74 11.54 12.14 -4.72
N LEU A 75 11.95 11.30 -5.66
CA LEU A 75 12.98 11.63 -6.65
C LEU A 75 12.48 12.63 -7.71
N PHE A 76 11.15 12.71 -7.89
CA PHE A 76 10.55 13.58 -8.90
C PHE A 76 10.19 14.93 -8.29
N SER A 77 10.31 15.97 -9.11
CA SER A 77 10.01 17.35 -8.73
C SER A 77 8.51 17.58 -8.48
N PRO A 78 8.13 18.56 -7.67
CA PRO A 78 6.72 18.94 -7.47
C PRO A 78 5.99 19.28 -8.78
N GLU A 79 6.69 19.83 -9.77
CA GLU A 79 6.12 20.19 -11.06
C GLU A 79 5.60 18.97 -11.83
N SER A 80 6.28 17.82 -11.73
CA SER A 80 5.82 16.57 -12.33
C SER A 80 4.54 16.09 -11.70
N PHE A 81 4.43 16.13 -10.37
CA PHE A 81 3.19 15.77 -9.67
C PHE A 81 2.05 16.73 -9.98
N LYS A 82 2.31 18.03 -10.06
CA LYS A 82 1.33 19.04 -10.48
C LYS A 82 0.69 18.64 -11.82
N LYS A 83 1.50 18.38 -12.84
CA LYS A 83 1.01 17.97 -14.18
C LYS A 83 0.15 16.70 -14.12
N ILE A 84 0.58 15.70 -13.33
CA ILE A 84 -0.15 14.44 -13.20
C ILE A 84 -1.49 14.67 -12.49
N ILE A 85 -1.50 15.41 -11.37
CA ILE A 85 -2.73 15.74 -10.60
C ILE A 85 -3.68 16.55 -11.48
N GLU A 86 -3.21 17.58 -12.18
CA GLU A 86 -4.02 18.36 -13.11
C GLU A 86 -4.61 17.49 -14.23
N LYS A 87 -3.83 16.56 -14.80
CA LYS A 87 -4.34 15.65 -15.84
C LYS A 87 -5.41 14.70 -15.29
N ILE A 88 -5.23 14.21 -14.05
CA ILE A 88 -6.23 13.38 -13.36
C ILE A 88 -7.51 14.20 -13.15
N SER A 89 -7.41 15.43 -12.63
CA SER A 89 -8.57 16.29 -12.33
C SER A 89 -9.34 16.76 -13.57
N VAL A 90 -8.67 16.87 -14.72
CA VAL A 90 -9.33 17.16 -16.01
C VAL A 90 -10.11 15.94 -16.51
N LYS A 91 -9.61 14.73 -16.24
CA LYS A 91 -10.19 13.49 -16.75
C LYS A 91 -11.26 12.91 -15.84
N PHE A 92 -11.10 13.07 -14.54
CA PHE A 92 -11.97 12.53 -13.50
C PHE A 92 -12.34 13.64 -12.52
N GLU A 93 -13.56 13.62 -12.04
CA GLU A 93 -13.94 14.45 -10.90
C GLU A 93 -13.15 14.01 -9.65
N LEU A 94 -12.62 14.96 -8.88
CA LEU A 94 -12.01 14.68 -7.58
C LEU A 94 -13.04 14.93 -6.48
N ASP A 95 -13.03 14.06 -5.46
CA ASP A 95 -13.76 14.30 -4.21
C ASP A 95 -13.22 15.59 -3.56
N ASP A 96 -14.10 16.43 -2.98
CA ASP A 96 -13.70 17.66 -2.28
C ASP A 96 -12.61 17.44 -1.22
N ASN A 97 -12.59 16.26 -0.61
CA ASN A 97 -11.61 15.83 0.38
C ASN A 97 -10.68 14.73 -0.16
N CYS A 98 -10.33 14.77 -1.43
CA CYS A 98 -9.45 13.77 -2.03
C CYS A 98 -8.13 13.67 -1.25
N GLU A 99 -7.81 12.46 -0.79
CA GLU A 99 -6.51 12.20 -0.13
C GLU A 99 -5.44 11.99 -1.19
N ILE A 100 -4.44 12.87 -1.24
CA ILE A 100 -3.32 12.79 -2.19
C ILE A 100 -2.05 12.49 -1.40
N THR A 101 -1.57 11.25 -1.53
CA THR A 101 -0.40 10.74 -0.79
C THR A 101 0.83 10.66 -1.67
N ILE A 102 1.99 10.98 -1.10
CA ILE A 102 3.30 10.69 -1.69
C ILE A 102 4.15 9.87 -0.73
N GLU A 103 4.81 8.82 -1.26
CA GLU A 103 5.90 8.13 -0.57
C GLU A 103 7.21 8.90 -0.76
N ALA A 104 7.94 9.05 0.33
CA ALA A 104 9.23 9.74 0.33
C ALA A 104 10.28 8.96 1.14
N ASN A 105 11.53 9.09 0.72
CA ASN A 105 12.67 8.52 1.42
C ASN A 105 13.45 9.67 2.07
N PRO A 106 13.74 9.64 3.38
CA PRO A 106 14.38 10.77 4.09
C PRO A 106 15.70 11.23 3.48
N GLY A 107 16.52 10.29 2.96
CA GLY A 107 17.82 10.61 2.36
C GLY A 107 17.78 11.13 0.92
N THR A 108 16.61 11.12 0.27
CA THR A 108 16.45 11.60 -1.13
C THR A 108 15.69 12.91 -1.22
N VAL A 109 15.21 13.41 -0.09
CA VAL A 109 14.28 14.54 -0.08
C VAL A 109 15.04 15.84 0.13
N ASP A 110 14.98 16.72 -0.86
CA ASP A 110 15.28 18.13 -0.66
C ASP A 110 14.15 18.77 0.15
N LYS A 111 14.48 19.50 1.20
CA LYS A 111 13.50 20.23 2.03
C LYS A 111 12.60 21.17 1.22
N GLN A 112 13.11 21.71 0.11
CA GLN A 112 12.30 22.51 -0.83
C GLN A 112 11.18 21.70 -1.48
N TYR A 113 11.39 20.39 -1.73
CA TYR A 113 10.39 19.55 -2.37
C TYR A 113 9.18 19.30 -1.44
N PHE A 114 9.35 19.24 -0.15
CA PHE A 114 8.20 19.11 0.78
C PHE A 114 7.25 20.29 0.69
N TYR A 115 7.76 21.51 0.66
CA TYR A 115 6.93 22.71 0.44
C TYR A 115 6.24 22.64 -0.91
N GLY A 116 6.99 22.34 -1.97
CA GLY A 116 6.45 22.20 -3.32
C GLY A 116 5.40 21.10 -3.44
N TYR A 117 5.57 19.95 -2.77
CA TYR A 117 4.55 18.90 -2.74
C TYR A 117 3.25 19.38 -2.08
N LYS A 118 3.33 20.12 -0.97
CA LYS A 118 2.16 20.74 -0.36
C LYS A 118 1.49 21.73 -1.30
N ASP A 119 2.28 22.61 -1.95
CA ASP A 119 1.77 23.64 -2.85
C ASP A 119 1.03 23.06 -4.07
N VAL A 120 1.38 21.87 -4.53
CA VAL A 120 0.70 21.21 -5.65
C VAL A 120 -0.48 20.32 -5.22
N GLY A 121 -0.86 20.37 -3.93
CA GLY A 121 -2.07 19.73 -3.40
C GLY A 121 -1.87 18.37 -2.76
N ILE A 122 -0.62 17.89 -2.60
CA ILE A 122 -0.34 16.68 -1.81
C ILE A 122 -0.66 17.01 -0.34
N ASN A 123 -1.51 16.19 0.30
CA ASN A 123 -2.01 16.45 1.67
C ASN A 123 -1.66 15.34 2.67
N ARG A 124 -1.06 14.23 2.20
CA ARG A 124 -0.55 13.14 3.01
C ARG A 124 0.86 12.75 2.57
N MET A 125 1.75 12.44 3.53
CA MET A 125 3.10 11.97 3.25
C MET A 125 3.38 10.67 3.99
N SER A 126 4.02 9.70 3.31
CA SER A 126 4.54 8.45 3.89
C SER A 126 6.06 8.47 3.83
N LEU A 127 6.72 8.36 4.99
CA LEU A 127 8.17 8.43 5.09
C LEU A 127 8.76 7.04 5.37
N GLY A 128 9.52 6.51 4.43
CA GLY A 128 10.21 5.23 4.54
C GLY A 128 11.46 5.30 5.43
N ILE A 129 11.29 5.45 6.72
CA ILE A 129 12.38 5.56 7.71
C ILE A 129 12.99 4.18 8.01
N GLN A 130 12.16 3.18 8.21
CA GLN A 130 12.47 1.78 8.51
C GLN A 130 13.03 1.55 9.91
N SER A 131 13.96 2.35 10.41
CA SER A 131 14.49 2.37 11.78
C SER A 131 15.17 3.70 12.05
N PHE A 132 15.27 4.08 13.32
CA PHE A 132 16.11 5.21 13.76
C PHE A 132 17.47 4.72 14.28
N ASN A 133 17.71 3.43 14.29
CA ASN A 133 18.97 2.85 14.75
C ASN A 133 19.98 2.72 13.59
N GLU A 134 21.13 3.40 13.71
CA GLU A 134 22.19 3.41 12.69
C GLU A 134 22.69 2.00 12.31
N LYS A 135 22.73 1.06 13.27
CA LYS A 135 23.12 -0.33 13.03
C LYS A 135 22.12 -1.01 12.08
N HIS A 136 20.82 -0.78 12.30
CA HIS A 136 19.77 -1.39 11.49
C HIS A 136 19.64 -0.70 10.12
N LEU A 137 19.77 0.62 10.07
CA LEU A 137 19.81 1.34 8.79
C LEU A 137 20.94 0.82 7.89
N LYS A 138 22.15 0.61 8.43
CA LYS A 138 23.27 0.02 7.69
C LYS A 138 22.99 -1.40 7.21
N LYS A 139 22.37 -2.25 8.04
CA LYS A 139 22.01 -3.64 7.68
C LYS A 139 20.91 -3.68 6.60
N LEU A 140 20.02 -2.71 6.60
CA LEU A 140 18.99 -2.53 5.58
C LEU A 140 19.50 -1.81 4.32
N GLU A 141 20.79 -1.42 4.30
CA GLU A 141 21.41 -0.63 3.23
C GLU A 141 20.63 0.65 2.92
N ARG A 142 20.15 1.33 3.97
CA ARG A 142 19.49 2.62 3.81
C ARG A 142 20.53 3.71 3.58
N ILE A 143 20.21 4.63 2.67
CA ILE A 143 21.12 5.73 2.27
C ILE A 143 21.05 6.94 3.21
N HIS A 144 20.06 7.00 4.10
CA HIS A 144 19.92 8.06 5.11
C HIS A 144 20.38 7.58 6.49
N ASN A 145 20.76 8.51 7.33
CA ASN A 145 21.11 8.31 8.72
C ASN A 145 19.95 8.72 9.67
N GLN A 146 20.13 8.48 10.97
CA GLN A 146 19.14 8.80 12.00
C GLN A 146 18.74 10.28 12.01
N GLN A 147 19.71 11.20 11.89
CA GLN A 147 19.45 12.63 11.95
C GLN A 147 18.64 13.11 10.74
N GLU A 148 18.96 12.61 9.56
CA GLU A 148 18.21 12.91 8.34
C GLU A 148 16.77 12.42 8.43
N ALA A 149 16.56 11.21 8.98
CA ALA A 149 15.23 10.64 9.23
C ALA A 149 14.41 11.51 10.18
N LEU A 150 15.00 11.95 11.29
CA LEU A 150 14.34 12.82 12.27
C LEU A 150 14.00 14.20 11.70
N ASP A 151 14.94 14.80 10.97
CA ASP A 151 14.74 16.12 10.36
C ASP A 151 13.62 16.10 9.31
N ALA A 152 13.62 15.07 8.46
CA ALA A 152 12.58 14.87 7.45
C ALA A 152 11.21 14.65 8.10
N ALA A 153 11.13 13.79 9.12
CA ALA A 153 9.88 13.50 9.82
C ALA A 153 9.32 14.74 10.54
N LYS A 154 10.16 15.49 11.24
CA LYS A 154 9.76 16.74 11.91
C LYS A 154 9.29 17.81 10.93
N LEU A 155 9.91 17.89 9.76
CA LEU A 155 9.49 18.81 8.70
C LEU A 155 8.14 18.36 8.12
N ALA A 156 7.97 17.07 7.83
CA ALA A 156 6.72 16.55 7.29
C ALA A 156 5.53 16.82 8.23
N VAL A 157 5.67 16.53 9.54
CA VAL A 157 4.60 16.78 10.53
C VAL A 157 4.22 18.24 10.65
N ARG A 158 5.16 19.17 10.37
CA ARG A 158 4.84 20.62 10.35
C ARG A 158 4.10 21.05 9.09
N LEU A 159 4.31 20.35 7.96
CA LEU A 159 3.77 20.77 6.68
C LEU A 159 2.48 20.05 6.31
N PHE A 160 2.33 18.80 6.68
CA PHE A 160 1.21 17.94 6.26
C PHE A 160 0.35 17.57 7.45
N ASP A 161 -0.97 17.59 7.26
CA ASP A 161 -1.93 17.22 8.29
C ASP A 161 -1.89 15.72 8.62
N LYS A 162 -1.55 14.90 7.61
CA LYS A 162 -1.42 13.45 7.74
C LYS A 162 -0.03 13.01 7.34
N VAL A 163 0.69 12.46 8.30
CA VAL A 163 2.04 11.91 8.07
C VAL A 163 2.09 10.49 8.59
N ASN A 164 2.52 9.59 7.73
CA ASN A 164 2.87 8.23 8.09
C ASN A 164 4.39 8.07 8.22
N ILE A 165 4.81 7.33 9.24
CA ILE A 165 6.19 6.87 9.42
C ILE A 165 6.19 5.35 9.20
N ASP A 166 6.90 4.90 8.17
CA ASP A 166 7.11 3.48 7.91
C ASP A 166 8.32 3.00 8.70
N LEU A 167 8.10 2.02 9.55
CA LEU A 167 9.11 1.35 10.35
C LEU A 167 9.06 -0.15 10.11
N MET A 168 10.17 -0.81 10.39
CA MET A 168 10.29 -2.26 10.30
C MET A 168 10.68 -2.85 11.67
N PHE A 169 10.23 -4.08 11.91
CA PHE A 169 10.62 -4.86 13.07
C PHE A 169 11.06 -6.26 12.67
N ALA A 170 11.52 -7.04 13.64
CA ALA A 170 12.21 -8.33 13.43
C ALA A 170 13.42 -8.18 12.50
N LEU A 171 14.13 -7.05 12.65
CA LEU A 171 15.34 -6.76 11.90
C LEU A 171 16.50 -7.70 12.31
N PRO A 172 17.51 -7.86 11.44
CA PRO A 172 18.65 -8.69 11.76
C PRO A 172 19.30 -8.31 13.12
N GLU A 173 19.30 -9.27 14.06
CA GLU A 173 19.82 -9.10 15.42
C GLU A 173 19.18 -7.96 16.22
N GLN A 174 17.93 -7.62 15.92
CA GLN A 174 17.21 -6.59 16.67
C GLN A 174 16.85 -7.06 18.07
N THR A 175 17.19 -6.26 19.06
CA THR A 175 16.80 -6.48 20.45
C THR A 175 15.50 -5.77 20.80
N LYS A 176 14.79 -6.26 21.83
CA LYS A 176 13.59 -5.58 22.37
C LYS A 176 13.87 -4.13 22.80
N LYS A 177 15.11 -3.85 23.28
CA LYS A 177 15.50 -2.49 23.64
C LYS A 177 15.59 -1.58 22.42
N GLU A 178 16.28 -2.02 21.36
CA GLU A 178 16.43 -1.25 20.13
C GLU A 178 15.06 -0.97 19.50
N LEU A 179 14.14 -1.93 19.51
CA LEU A 179 12.76 -1.71 19.04
C LEU A 179 12.01 -0.68 19.91
N LYS A 180 12.14 -0.75 21.25
CA LYS A 180 11.55 0.25 22.14
C LYS A 180 12.07 1.66 21.87
N ASP A 181 13.35 1.79 21.59
CA ASP A 181 13.98 3.07 21.27
C ASP A 181 13.41 3.62 19.95
N ASP A 182 13.26 2.79 18.90
CA ASP A 182 12.61 3.15 17.63
C ASP A 182 11.14 3.61 17.84
N ILE A 183 10.37 2.88 18.66
CA ILE A 183 8.98 3.24 18.97
C ILE A 183 8.93 4.60 19.69
N ASN A 184 9.76 4.81 20.69
CA ASN A 184 9.78 6.07 21.44
C ASN A 184 10.12 7.26 20.54
N MET A 185 11.11 7.11 19.65
CA MET A 185 11.46 8.16 18.69
C MET A 185 10.31 8.47 17.72
N ALA A 186 9.61 7.44 17.23
CA ALA A 186 8.42 7.62 16.39
C ALA A 186 7.30 8.37 17.13
N LEU A 187 7.09 8.06 18.40
CA LEU A 187 6.09 8.74 19.24
C LEU A 187 6.47 10.21 19.53
N GLU A 188 7.75 10.50 19.75
CA GLU A 188 8.25 11.87 19.95
C GLU A 188 8.05 12.77 18.72
N ILE A 189 8.09 12.21 17.50
CA ILE A 189 7.80 12.93 16.26
C ILE A 189 6.34 13.38 16.21
N ASN A 190 5.46 12.68 16.94
CA ASN A 190 4.03 12.97 17.01
C ASN A 190 3.31 12.90 15.66
N SER A 191 3.68 11.93 14.81
CA SER A 191 2.96 11.66 13.57
C SER A 191 1.51 11.25 13.82
N SER A 192 0.67 11.36 12.81
CA SER A 192 -0.73 10.94 12.88
C SER A 192 -0.94 9.46 12.54
N HIS A 193 0.07 8.83 11.94
CA HIS A 193 0.02 7.46 11.44
C HIS A 193 1.40 6.80 11.52
N ILE A 194 1.46 5.52 11.87
CA ILE A 194 2.68 4.72 11.91
C ILE A 194 2.37 3.36 11.29
N SER A 195 3.22 2.93 10.35
CA SER A 195 3.19 1.56 9.83
C SER A 195 4.39 0.79 10.36
N TYR A 196 4.15 -0.45 10.81
CA TYR A 196 5.19 -1.39 11.21
C TYR A 196 5.13 -2.64 10.35
N TYR A 197 6.19 -2.87 9.58
CA TYR A 197 6.32 -4.03 8.70
C TYR A 197 7.25 -5.07 9.31
N HIS A 198 6.79 -6.31 9.41
CA HIS A 198 7.65 -7.44 9.76
C HIS A 198 8.65 -7.69 8.62
N LEU A 199 9.94 -7.74 8.91
CA LEU A 199 10.93 -8.10 7.89
C LEU A 199 10.71 -9.55 7.45
N THR A 200 10.27 -9.73 6.22
CA THR A 200 10.15 -11.03 5.53
C THR A 200 11.25 -11.18 4.48
N ILE A 201 11.72 -12.40 4.30
CA ILE A 201 12.72 -12.71 3.27
C ILE A 201 11.97 -13.13 2.00
N GLU A 202 11.78 -12.17 1.11
CA GLU A 202 11.00 -12.36 -0.11
C GLU A 202 11.85 -12.92 -1.26
N PRO A 203 11.30 -13.83 -2.10
CA PRO A 203 11.99 -14.32 -3.30
C PRO A 203 12.47 -13.18 -4.20
N ASN A 204 13.55 -13.42 -4.94
CA ASN A 204 14.17 -12.45 -5.86
C ASN A 204 14.81 -11.22 -5.21
N THR A 205 14.96 -11.20 -3.89
CA THR A 205 15.70 -10.17 -3.16
C THR A 205 17.14 -10.59 -2.87
N SER A 206 18.00 -9.63 -2.50
CA SER A 206 19.36 -9.92 -2.05
C SER A 206 19.36 -10.73 -0.75
N PHE A 207 18.44 -10.42 0.18
CA PHE A 207 18.28 -11.17 1.43
C PHE A 207 17.81 -12.61 1.20
N TYR A 208 17.10 -12.90 0.13
CA TYR A 208 16.76 -14.29 -0.22
C TYR A 208 17.99 -15.09 -0.65
N LYS A 209 18.92 -14.44 -1.38
CA LYS A 209 20.18 -15.09 -1.81
C LYS A 209 21.18 -15.24 -0.67
N HIS A 210 21.20 -14.27 0.24
CA HIS A 210 22.11 -14.18 1.38
C HIS A 210 21.31 -13.82 2.64
N PRO A 211 20.53 -14.76 3.21
CA PRO A 211 19.61 -14.46 4.28
C PRO A 211 20.35 -14.03 5.57
N PRO A 212 20.02 -12.87 6.12
CA PRO A 212 20.53 -12.46 7.41
C PRO A 212 19.89 -13.29 8.53
N LYS A 213 20.54 -13.34 9.69
CA LYS A 213 19.93 -13.92 10.89
C LYS A 213 18.86 -12.96 11.41
N ILE A 214 17.61 -13.34 11.31
CA ILE A 214 16.43 -12.62 11.84
C ILE A 214 15.88 -13.33 13.08
N PRO A 215 15.09 -12.64 13.94
CA PRO A 215 14.34 -13.26 15.02
C PRO A 215 13.47 -14.42 14.50
N ASN A 216 13.30 -15.45 15.33
CA ASN A 216 12.38 -16.54 15.02
C ASN A 216 10.91 -16.09 15.17
N GLN A 217 9.96 -16.97 14.87
CA GLN A 217 8.53 -16.64 14.87
C GLN A 217 8.03 -16.21 16.25
N ASP A 218 8.46 -16.88 17.34
CA ASP A 218 8.04 -16.54 18.70
C ASP A 218 8.63 -15.18 19.13
N GLU A 219 9.91 -14.95 18.85
CA GLU A 219 10.56 -13.66 19.09
C GLU A 219 9.88 -12.54 18.28
N GLY A 220 9.50 -12.81 17.01
CA GLY A 220 8.76 -11.89 16.17
C GLY A 220 7.40 -11.51 16.75
N ALA A 221 6.66 -12.50 17.29
CA ALA A 221 5.37 -12.28 17.95
C ALA A 221 5.52 -11.41 19.21
N GLU A 222 6.54 -11.66 20.04
CA GLU A 222 6.81 -10.82 21.22
C GLU A 222 7.18 -9.37 20.87
N LEU A 223 7.89 -9.15 19.75
CA LEU A 223 8.19 -7.81 19.24
C LEU A 223 6.92 -7.12 18.74
N PHE A 224 6.03 -7.84 18.04
CA PHE A 224 4.74 -7.32 17.59
C PHE A 224 3.82 -6.93 18.75
N ASP A 225 3.75 -7.75 19.80
CA ASP A 225 2.99 -7.44 21.01
C ASP A 225 3.51 -6.16 21.69
N LEU A 226 4.82 -5.99 21.73
CA LEU A 226 5.44 -4.78 22.26
C LEU A 226 5.03 -3.53 21.47
N ILE A 227 5.05 -3.57 20.14
CA ILE A 227 4.61 -2.48 19.25
C ILE A 227 3.14 -2.16 19.54
N SER A 228 2.28 -3.19 19.47
CA SER A 228 0.82 -3.03 19.61
C SER A 228 0.44 -2.42 20.96
N ASN A 229 1.08 -2.86 22.05
CA ASN A 229 0.81 -2.33 23.38
C ASN A 229 1.28 -0.87 23.51
N LYS A 230 2.49 -0.56 23.07
CA LYS A 230 3.05 0.80 23.15
C LYS A 230 2.25 1.82 22.33
N LEU A 231 1.87 1.47 21.10
CA LEU A 231 1.09 2.37 20.25
C LEU A 231 -0.33 2.57 20.78
N ARG A 232 -0.96 1.52 21.33
CA ARG A 232 -2.27 1.63 21.97
C ARG A 232 -2.23 2.54 23.21
N GLU A 233 -1.21 2.40 24.08
CA GLU A 233 -0.97 3.29 25.21
C GLU A 233 -0.82 4.76 24.79
N SER A 234 -0.40 4.99 23.54
CA SER A 234 -0.18 6.32 22.94
C SER A 234 -1.34 6.81 22.06
N ASN A 235 -2.56 6.24 22.25
CA ASN A 235 -3.79 6.58 21.54
C ASN A 235 -3.77 6.32 20.02
N PHE A 236 -2.97 5.36 19.55
CA PHE A 236 -3.08 4.84 18.20
C PHE A 236 -4.00 3.64 18.16
N THR A 237 -4.88 3.58 17.17
CA THR A 237 -5.73 2.44 16.86
C THR A 237 -5.02 1.57 15.81
N HIS A 238 -4.84 0.28 16.12
CA HIS A 238 -4.40 -0.72 15.14
C HIS A 238 -5.58 -1.03 14.23
N TYR A 239 -5.67 -0.43 13.05
CA TYR A 239 -6.84 -0.53 12.20
C TYR A 239 -6.73 -1.57 11.08
N GLU A 240 -5.50 -1.92 10.67
CA GLU A 240 -5.22 -2.99 9.71
C GLU A 240 -3.87 -3.65 10.03
N THR A 241 -3.55 -4.76 9.40
CA THR A 241 -2.44 -5.67 9.71
C THR A 241 -1.11 -4.98 10.08
N SER A 242 -0.75 -3.92 9.37
CA SER A 242 0.56 -3.26 9.51
C SER A 242 0.47 -1.82 10.02
N ALA A 243 -0.74 -1.25 10.16
CA ALA A 243 -0.88 0.19 10.33
C ALA A 243 -1.67 0.60 11.57
N TYR A 244 -1.16 1.64 12.19
CA TYR A 244 -1.70 2.28 13.39
C TYR A 244 -1.96 3.75 13.10
N ALA A 245 -3.13 4.25 13.47
CA ALA A 245 -3.53 5.63 13.22
C ALA A 245 -4.16 6.27 14.43
N LYS A 246 -3.97 7.59 14.58
CA LYS A 246 -4.85 8.41 15.41
C LYS A 246 -6.18 8.59 14.69
N ASN A 247 -7.26 8.75 15.45
CA ASN A 247 -8.62 8.83 14.91
C ASN A 247 -8.74 9.79 13.70
N GLY A 248 -9.27 9.30 12.60
CA GLY A 248 -9.46 10.04 11.35
C GLY A 248 -8.19 10.19 10.47
N SER A 249 -7.09 9.53 10.85
CA SER A 249 -5.83 9.59 10.13
C SER A 249 -5.48 8.29 9.39
N GLU A 250 -6.41 7.33 9.35
CA GLU A 250 -6.27 6.11 8.56
C GLU A 250 -6.01 6.45 7.08
N CYS A 251 -5.21 5.64 6.40
CA CYS A 251 -4.93 5.84 4.99
C CYS A 251 -6.16 5.44 4.15
N ARG A 252 -6.84 6.43 3.57
CA ARG A 252 -8.06 6.21 2.77
C ARG A 252 -7.77 5.38 1.53
N HIS A 253 -6.60 5.57 0.92
CA HIS A 253 -6.17 4.79 -0.23
C HIS A 253 -6.02 3.30 0.10
N ASN A 254 -5.33 2.98 1.21
CA ASN A 254 -5.16 1.59 1.66
C ASN A 254 -6.50 0.97 2.08
N LEU A 255 -7.32 1.71 2.82
CA LEU A 255 -8.66 1.25 3.19
C LEU A 255 -9.54 0.96 1.96
N ASN A 256 -9.35 1.71 0.85
CA ASN A 256 -10.05 1.39 -0.39
C ASN A 256 -9.64 0.00 -0.92
N TYR A 257 -8.36 -0.34 -0.90
CA TYR A 257 -7.91 -1.69 -1.26
C TYR A 257 -8.50 -2.75 -0.32
N TRP A 258 -8.39 -2.51 1.00
CA TRP A 258 -8.87 -3.47 1.99
C TRP A 258 -10.38 -3.67 1.96
N ASN A 259 -11.16 -2.68 1.58
CA ASN A 259 -12.59 -2.78 1.35
C ASN A 259 -12.95 -3.22 -0.08
N PHE A 260 -12.01 -3.80 -0.80
CA PHE A 260 -12.17 -4.29 -2.17
C PHE A 260 -12.72 -3.22 -3.12
N GLY A 261 -12.30 -1.97 -2.94
CA GLY A 261 -12.63 -0.84 -3.80
C GLY A 261 -11.95 -0.89 -5.16
N ASP A 262 -12.33 -0.01 -6.05
CA ASP A 262 -11.74 0.10 -7.38
C ASP A 262 -10.55 1.05 -7.39
N TYR A 263 -9.63 0.80 -8.31
CA TYR A 263 -8.49 1.68 -8.51
C TYR A 263 -7.93 1.57 -9.93
N ILE A 264 -7.43 2.70 -10.43
CA ILE A 264 -6.73 2.84 -11.70
C ILE A 264 -5.24 2.93 -11.40
N GLY A 265 -4.47 1.99 -11.92
CA GLY A 265 -3.02 1.99 -11.84
C GLY A 265 -2.38 2.63 -13.07
N ILE A 266 -1.51 3.61 -12.85
CA ILE A 266 -0.78 4.36 -13.86
C ILE A 266 0.71 4.13 -13.67
N GLY A 267 1.42 3.81 -14.76
CA GLY A 267 2.88 3.61 -14.74
C GLY A 267 3.32 2.15 -14.84
N ALA A 268 4.62 1.95 -14.96
CA ALA A 268 5.24 0.65 -15.17
C ALA A 268 4.97 -0.31 -14.01
N GLY A 269 4.32 -1.45 -14.30
CA GLY A 269 3.97 -2.45 -13.30
C GLY A 269 2.78 -2.11 -12.43
N ALA A 270 2.11 -0.99 -12.66
CA ALA A 270 0.91 -0.63 -11.92
C ALA A 270 -0.24 -1.60 -12.24
N HIS A 271 -0.99 -1.96 -11.22
CA HIS A 271 -2.19 -2.79 -11.33
C HIS A 271 -3.45 -1.93 -11.25
N SER A 272 -4.53 -2.40 -11.82
CA SER A 272 -5.86 -1.81 -11.73
C SER A 272 -6.90 -2.88 -11.38
N LYS A 273 -7.95 -2.47 -10.68
CA LYS A 273 -9.18 -3.23 -10.50
C LYS A 273 -10.37 -2.33 -10.80
N ILE A 274 -11.19 -2.73 -11.74
CA ILE A 274 -12.36 -1.95 -12.17
C ILE A 274 -13.61 -2.84 -12.18
N THR A 275 -14.61 -2.38 -11.46
CA THR A 275 -15.96 -2.98 -11.41
C THR A 275 -16.86 -2.27 -12.41
N SER A 276 -17.49 -3.04 -13.27
CA SER A 276 -18.59 -2.60 -14.16
C SER A 276 -19.89 -3.29 -13.75
N GLU A 277 -20.99 -2.96 -14.43
CA GLU A 277 -22.28 -3.64 -14.23
C GLU A 277 -22.25 -5.14 -14.52
N GLU A 278 -21.28 -5.60 -15.33
CA GLU A 278 -21.22 -6.98 -15.81
C GLU A 278 -20.10 -7.80 -15.16
N SER A 279 -18.98 -7.16 -14.82
CA SER A 279 -17.76 -7.87 -14.41
C SER A 279 -16.86 -7.04 -13.52
N ILE A 280 -15.97 -7.75 -12.81
CA ILE A 280 -14.79 -7.16 -12.15
C ILE A 280 -13.58 -7.54 -12.99
N ARG A 281 -12.79 -6.57 -13.43
CA ARG A 281 -11.60 -6.75 -14.25
C ARG A 281 -10.34 -6.37 -13.51
N ARG A 282 -9.27 -7.12 -13.73
CA ARG A 282 -7.90 -6.80 -13.32
C ARG A 282 -7.06 -6.50 -14.54
N PHE A 283 -6.23 -5.46 -14.43
CA PHE A 283 -5.23 -5.10 -15.44
C PHE A 283 -3.88 -4.95 -14.78
N SER A 284 -2.80 -5.21 -15.52
CA SER A 284 -1.45 -4.84 -15.10
C SER A 284 -0.68 -4.22 -16.26
N CYS A 285 0.08 -3.17 -15.97
CA CYS A 285 1.01 -2.59 -16.94
C CYS A 285 2.29 -3.41 -17.04
N HIS A 286 3.04 -3.25 -18.13
CA HIS A 286 4.37 -3.84 -18.27
C HIS A 286 5.29 -3.42 -17.11
N LYS A 287 5.94 -4.38 -16.45
CA LYS A 287 6.76 -4.14 -15.25
C LYS A 287 8.05 -3.37 -15.56
N SER A 288 8.70 -3.68 -16.71
CA SER A 288 9.94 -2.99 -17.09
C SER A 288 9.67 -1.54 -17.49
N PRO A 289 10.27 -0.54 -16.83
CA PRO A 289 10.09 0.86 -17.20
C PRO A 289 10.47 1.14 -18.67
N LYS A 290 11.56 0.56 -19.13
CA LYS A 290 12.03 0.70 -20.53
C LYS A 290 10.98 0.18 -21.52
N TYR A 291 10.39 -0.99 -21.25
CA TYR A 291 9.39 -1.58 -22.13
C TYR A 291 8.07 -0.81 -22.05
N TYR A 292 7.64 -0.42 -20.85
CA TYR A 292 6.48 0.43 -20.67
C TYR A 292 6.57 1.72 -21.49
N LEU A 293 7.72 2.41 -21.43
CA LEU A 293 7.97 3.63 -22.21
C LEU A 293 7.89 3.40 -23.72
N SER A 294 8.37 2.26 -24.24
CA SER A 294 8.30 1.95 -25.66
C SER A 294 6.89 1.60 -26.14
N GLU A 295 6.00 1.19 -25.25
CA GLU A 295 4.66 0.71 -25.59
C GLU A 295 3.56 1.72 -25.30
N VAL A 296 3.79 2.71 -24.43
CA VAL A 296 2.78 3.69 -24.03
C VAL A 296 2.30 4.54 -25.22
N ASP A 297 3.19 4.93 -26.13
CA ASP A 297 2.84 5.70 -27.30
C ASP A 297 2.02 4.91 -28.32
N LYS A 298 2.16 3.60 -28.33
CA LYS A 298 1.38 2.66 -29.14
C LYS A 298 0.06 2.26 -28.51
N ASN A 299 -0.26 2.81 -27.33
CA ASN A 299 -1.41 2.42 -26.50
C ASN A 299 -1.41 0.92 -26.11
N ASN A 300 -0.22 0.32 -26.00
CA ASN A 300 -0.02 -1.10 -25.70
C ASN A 300 0.67 -1.30 -24.33
N TYR A 301 0.36 -0.45 -23.36
CA TYR A 301 0.98 -0.45 -22.02
C TYR A 301 0.42 -1.53 -21.09
N ILE A 302 -0.75 -2.09 -21.39
CA ILE A 302 -1.34 -3.20 -20.62
C ILE A 302 -0.65 -4.51 -21.03
N LYS A 303 -0.14 -5.23 -20.02
CA LYS A 303 0.47 -6.54 -20.19
C LYS A 303 -0.53 -7.67 -20.05
N ASP A 304 -1.31 -7.61 -18.96
CA ASP A 304 -2.27 -8.65 -18.61
C ASP A 304 -3.63 -8.03 -18.31
N GLU A 305 -4.68 -8.70 -18.77
CA GLU A 305 -6.06 -8.38 -18.46
C GLU A 305 -6.82 -9.67 -18.15
N ARG A 306 -7.63 -9.69 -17.09
CA ARG A 306 -8.51 -10.81 -16.77
C ARG A 306 -9.81 -10.35 -16.12
N ILE A 307 -10.87 -11.11 -16.35
CA ILE A 307 -12.13 -11.02 -15.60
C ILE A 307 -12.03 -11.96 -14.40
N LEU A 308 -12.43 -11.47 -13.22
CA LEU A 308 -12.43 -12.29 -12.01
C LEU A 308 -13.55 -13.34 -12.06
N SER A 309 -13.18 -14.60 -11.90
CA SER A 309 -14.12 -15.70 -11.65
C SER A 309 -14.82 -15.56 -10.30
N THR A 310 -15.81 -16.38 -10.00
CA THR A 310 -16.44 -16.43 -8.68
C THR A 310 -15.41 -16.72 -7.58
N ASN A 311 -14.54 -17.70 -7.80
CA ASN A 311 -13.49 -18.05 -6.84
C ASN A 311 -12.48 -16.93 -6.63
N ASP A 312 -12.06 -16.25 -7.71
CA ASP A 312 -11.20 -15.07 -7.61
C ASP A 312 -11.85 -13.96 -6.75
N ARG A 313 -13.12 -13.66 -6.98
CA ARG A 313 -13.86 -12.61 -6.25
C ARG A 313 -13.93 -12.92 -4.75
N VAL A 314 -14.23 -14.17 -4.40
CA VAL A 314 -14.23 -14.62 -3.01
C VAL A 314 -12.85 -14.46 -2.38
N PHE A 315 -11.84 -15.07 -3.01
CA PHE A 315 -10.49 -15.09 -2.43
C PHE A 315 -9.89 -13.68 -2.34
N GLU A 316 -9.96 -12.89 -3.42
CA GLU A 316 -9.39 -11.53 -3.41
C GLU A 316 -10.13 -10.59 -2.45
N PHE A 317 -11.47 -10.72 -2.29
CA PHE A 317 -12.20 -9.97 -1.28
C PHE A 317 -11.72 -10.35 0.12
N MET A 318 -11.67 -11.63 0.46
CA MET A 318 -11.28 -12.08 1.80
C MET A 318 -9.82 -11.74 2.11
N MET A 319 -8.91 -11.87 1.12
CA MET A 319 -7.50 -11.49 1.23
C MET A 319 -7.33 -10.01 1.60
N ASN A 320 -8.20 -9.15 1.10
CA ASN A 320 -8.18 -7.73 1.43
C ASN A 320 -8.94 -7.42 2.73
N ALA A 321 -10.19 -7.86 2.85
CA ALA A 321 -11.08 -7.45 3.92
C ALA A 321 -10.67 -7.96 5.32
N LEU A 322 -10.04 -9.15 5.39
CA LEU A 322 -9.54 -9.71 6.65
C LEU A 322 -8.25 -9.07 7.16
N ARG A 323 -7.64 -8.15 6.38
CA ARG A 323 -6.54 -7.30 6.87
C ARG A 323 -7.02 -6.20 7.81
N VAL A 324 -8.29 -5.80 7.69
CA VAL A 324 -8.90 -4.78 8.56
C VAL A 324 -9.28 -5.42 9.89
N ASN A 325 -8.76 -4.90 10.98
CA ASN A 325 -8.99 -5.48 12.32
C ASN A 325 -10.45 -5.41 12.78
N ASP A 326 -11.20 -4.40 12.33
CA ASP A 326 -12.65 -4.31 12.53
C ASP A 326 -13.44 -5.12 11.48
N GLY A 327 -12.75 -5.84 10.60
CA GLY A 327 -13.34 -6.68 9.58
C GLY A 327 -14.26 -5.93 8.62
N PHE A 328 -15.24 -6.62 8.08
CA PHE A 328 -16.16 -6.08 7.08
C PHE A 328 -17.63 -6.36 7.43
N ALA A 329 -18.52 -5.46 7.05
CA ALA A 329 -19.95 -5.68 7.14
C ALA A 329 -20.38 -6.74 6.11
N ILE A 330 -21.32 -7.62 6.46
CA ILE A 330 -21.79 -8.71 5.58
C ILE A 330 -22.27 -8.17 4.22
N ASN A 331 -23.01 -7.07 4.21
CA ASN A 331 -23.48 -6.44 3.00
C ASN A 331 -22.35 -5.90 2.10
N LEU A 332 -21.18 -5.58 2.66
CA LEU A 332 -20.03 -5.16 1.87
C LEU A 332 -19.53 -6.30 0.97
N PHE A 333 -19.50 -7.54 1.46
CA PHE A 333 -19.16 -8.69 0.64
C PHE A 333 -20.07 -8.78 -0.59
N GLU A 334 -21.39 -8.70 -0.38
CA GLU A 334 -22.37 -8.78 -1.48
C GLU A 334 -22.25 -7.62 -2.47
N GLN A 335 -22.07 -6.41 -1.95
CA GLN A 335 -21.90 -5.20 -2.79
C GLN A 335 -20.62 -5.24 -3.64
N ARG A 336 -19.52 -5.77 -3.09
CA ARG A 336 -18.20 -5.74 -3.75
C ARG A 336 -17.95 -6.94 -4.65
N THR A 337 -18.53 -8.11 -4.32
CA THR A 337 -18.31 -9.34 -5.08
C THR A 337 -19.46 -9.66 -6.04
N ASN A 338 -20.65 -9.07 -5.82
CA ASN A 338 -21.92 -9.47 -6.45
C ASN A 338 -22.25 -10.97 -6.20
N LEU A 339 -21.91 -11.46 -5.02
CA LEU A 339 -22.20 -12.83 -4.57
C LEU A 339 -22.95 -12.76 -3.24
N PRO A 340 -23.93 -13.63 -3.01
CA PRO A 340 -24.59 -13.69 -1.71
C PRO A 340 -23.60 -14.24 -0.66
N ILE A 341 -23.73 -13.80 0.59
CA ILE A 341 -22.85 -14.27 1.68
C ILE A 341 -22.89 -15.80 1.87
N ASN A 342 -23.99 -16.44 1.51
CA ASN A 342 -24.14 -17.89 1.56
C ASN A 342 -23.14 -18.62 0.64
N GLU A 343 -22.59 -17.95 -0.36
CA GLU A 343 -21.53 -18.48 -1.24
C GLU A 343 -20.30 -18.96 -0.47
N ILE A 344 -20.04 -18.33 0.69
CA ILE A 344 -18.87 -18.63 1.56
C ILE A 344 -19.30 -19.19 2.95
N ALA A 345 -20.53 -19.67 3.08
CA ALA A 345 -21.06 -20.12 4.37
C ALA A 345 -20.25 -21.26 5.01
N LYS A 346 -19.75 -22.19 4.17
CA LYS A 346 -18.93 -23.34 4.61
C LYS A 346 -17.59 -22.86 5.14
N GLU A 347 -16.91 -21.98 4.43
CA GLU A 347 -15.61 -21.41 4.79
C GLU A 347 -15.74 -20.56 6.07
N LEU A 348 -16.81 -19.77 6.20
CA LEU A 348 -17.09 -19.00 7.42
C LEU A 348 -17.32 -19.91 8.63
N LEU A 349 -18.03 -21.03 8.46
CA LEU A 349 -18.23 -21.98 9.53
C LEU A 349 -16.90 -22.57 10.01
N ILE A 350 -16.05 -23.04 9.08
CA ILE A 350 -14.71 -23.57 9.39
C ILE A 350 -13.85 -22.54 10.12
N ALA A 351 -13.86 -21.29 9.65
CA ALA A 351 -13.08 -20.22 10.27
C ALA A 351 -13.58 -19.88 11.69
N LYS A 352 -14.90 -19.91 11.93
CA LYS A 352 -15.52 -19.75 13.25
C LYS A 352 -15.18 -20.90 14.19
N GLU A 353 -15.28 -22.15 13.75
CA GLU A 353 -14.92 -23.35 14.54
C GLU A 353 -13.44 -23.32 14.96
N LYS A 354 -12.56 -22.85 14.09
CA LYS A 354 -11.14 -22.61 14.39
C LYS A 354 -10.89 -21.37 15.25
N LYS A 355 -11.93 -20.60 15.59
CA LYS A 355 -11.85 -19.35 16.36
C LYS A 355 -10.96 -18.27 15.68
N LEU A 356 -10.84 -18.32 14.37
CA LEU A 356 -10.05 -17.34 13.61
C LEU A 356 -10.86 -16.09 13.26
N ILE A 357 -12.19 -16.22 13.19
CA ILE A 357 -13.12 -15.09 12.99
C ILE A 357 -14.23 -15.11 14.01
N GLU A 358 -14.83 -13.95 14.21
CA GLU A 358 -16.08 -13.78 14.97
C GLU A 358 -17.07 -12.92 14.17
N GLU A 359 -18.34 -13.06 14.47
CA GLU A 359 -19.40 -12.24 13.90
C GLU A 359 -20.06 -11.44 15.01
N ILE A 360 -19.98 -10.13 14.93
CA ILE A 360 -20.54 -9.19 15.91
C ILE A 360 -21.25 -8.07 15.16
N ASN A 361 -22.53 -7.84 15.51
CA ASN A 361 -23.35 -6.76 14.96
C ASN A 361 -23.39 -6.71 13.40
N GLY A 362 -23.47 -7.88 12.75
CA GLY A 362 -23.51 -7.99 11.28
C GLY A 362 -22.17 -7.71 10.60
N ARG A 363 -21.06 -7.75 11.35
CA ARG A 363 -19.71 -7.67 10.83
C ARG A 363 -18.96 -8.98 11.08
N ILE A 364 -18.19 -9.41 10.10
CA ILE A 364 -17.24 -10.52 10.21
C ILE A 364 -15.86 -9.93 10.38
N LYS A 365 -15.18 -10.25 11.46
CA LYS A 365 -13.84 -9.74 11.76
C LYS A 365 -12.89 -10.84 12.23
N PRO A 366 -11.59 -10.72 11.98
CA PRO A 366 -10.60 -11.63 12.53
C PRO A 366 -10.53 -11.46 14.06
N THR A 367 -10.44 -12.57 14.80
CA THR A 367 -10.07 -12.54 16.22
C THR A 367 -8.58 -12.19 16.35
N LEU A 368 -8.08 -11.98 17.57
CA LEU A 368 -6.63 -11.84 17.80
C LEU A 368 -5.86 -13.06 17.28
N LEU A 369 -6.41 -14.26 17.43
CA LEU A 369 -5.84 -15.48 16.86
C LEU A 369 -5.85 -15.43 15.32
N GLY A 370 -6.96 -14.99 14.73
CA GLY A 370 -7.07 -14.86 13.27
C GLY A 370 -6.13 -13.79 12.69
N GLN A 371 -5.88 -12.70 13.40
CA GLN A 371 -4.87 -11.70 13.01
C GLN A 371 -3.46 -12.29 13.05
N SER A 372 -3.11 -13.05 14.10
CA SER A 372 -1.82 -13.71 14.24
C SER A 372 -1.58 -14.81 13.18
N PHE A 373 -2.64 -15.49 12.75
CA PHE A 373 -2.61 -16.59 11.77
C PHE A 373 -3.40 -16.21 10.50
N LEU A 374 -3.19 -15.01 10.00
CA LEU A 374 -3.94 -14.49 8.85
C LEU A 374 -3.75 -15.37 7.60
N ASN A 375 -2.57 -15.90 7.36
CA ASN A 375 -2.32 -16.77 6.20
C ASN A 375 -3.13 -18.07 6.28
N GLU A 376 -3.20 -18.71 7.44
CA GLU A 376 -4.00 -19.91 7.69
C GLU A 376 -5.49 -19.61 7.56
N LEU A 377 -5.93 -18.44 8.02
CA LEU A 377 -7.29 -17.97 7.84
C LEU A 377 -7.63 -17.79 6.36
N LEU A 378 -6.74 -17.17 5.59
CA LEU A 378 -6.93 -16.95 4.16
C LEU A 378 -6.96 -18.25 3.35
N GLN A 379 -6.17 -19.26 3.72
CA GLN A 379 -6.18 -20.58 3.07
C GLN A 379 -7.55 -21.26 3.10
N ILE A 380 -8.39 -20.96 4.10
CA ILE A 380 -9.76 -21.50 4.18
C ILE A 380 -10.62 -21.04 3.00
N PHE A 381 -10.35 -19.86 2.46
CA PHE A 381 -11.08 -19.25 1.34
C PHE A 381 -10.43 -19.49 -0.03
N LEU A 382 -9.27 -20.19 -0.06
CA LEU A 382 -8.61 -20.56 -1.30
C LEU A 382 -9.27 -21.83 -1.86
N ARG A 383 -10.06 -21.67 -2.91
CA ARG A 383 -10.76 -22.77 -3.59
C ARG A 383 -9.92 -23.30 -4.75
N ASP A 384 -9.92 -24.63 -4.94
CA ASP A 384 -9.27 -25.24 -6.10
C ASP A 384 -9.94 -24.78 -7.39
N GLN A 385 -9.13 -24.35 -8.37
CA GLN A 385 -9.61 -23.87 -9.67
C GLN A 385 -10.32 -24.94 -10.52
N ASN A 386 -10.27 -26.20 -10.11
CA ASN A 386 -10.80 -27.34 -10.88
C ASN A 386 -12.30 -27.61 -10.67
N ASN A 387 -13.02 -26.83 -9.87
CA ASN A 387 -14.44 -27.06 -9.59
C ASN A 387 -15.43 -26.18 -10.37
N ASP A 388 -14.96 -25.32 -11.27
CA ASP A 388 -15.85 -24.45 -12.07
C ASP A 388 -16.36 -25.11 -13.38
N VAL A 389 -16.18 -26.44 -13.55
CA VAL A 389 -16.74 -27.21 -14.68
C VAL A 389 -17.84 -28.13 -14.18
N LYS A 390 -19.04 -27.57 -14.04
CA LYS A 390 -20.30 -28.30 -14.12
C LYS A 390 -21.40 -27.42 -14.65
#